data_b4242b4b7fae0b7648f3c57bb58714b7
#
_entry.id   b4242b4b7fae0b7648f3c57bb58714b7
#
_cell.length_a   1.000
_cell.length_b   1.000
_cell.length_c   1.000
_cell.angle_alpha   90.00
_cell.angle_beta   90.00
_cell.angle_gamma   90.00
#
_symmetry.space_group_name_H-M   'P 1'
#
loop_
_entity.id
_entity.type
_entity.pdbx_description
1 polymer ?
#
loop_
_entity_poly.entity_id
_entity_poly.type
_entity_poly.pdbx_seq_one_letter_code
_entity_poly.pdbx_strand_id
1 'polypeptide(L)'
;MEEKMNIAVFAGSFDPLTIGHYDIVTRATSFFDEVIVLVNSNVSKHSLFSVDARVRMAQAAFSSMDCIRVESFDGLTVSFLDRVGARFLIRGI
;
A
#
# COMPACT_ATOMS: atom_id res chain seq x y z
N MET A 1 19.83 19.84 9.77
CA MET A 1 19.74 19.16 8.46
C MET A 1 18.56 18.21 8.45
N GLU A 2 17.69 18.37 7.51
CA GLU A 2 16.53 17.51 7.42
C GLU A 2 16.85 16.22 6.71
N GLU A 3 16.49 15.13 7.31
CA GLU A 3 16.60 13.85 6.64
C GLU A 3 15.31 13.59 5.87
N LYS A 4 15.45 13.18 4.62
CA LYS A 4 14.31 12.79 3.84
C LYS A 4 13.89 11.39 4.23
N MET A 5 12.61 11.22 4.46
CA MET A 5 12.06 9.90 4.71
C MET A 5 12.09 9.08 3.41
N ASN A 6 12.46 7.83 3.54
CA ASN A 6 12.34 6.87 2.46
C ASN A 6 10.95 6.25 2.53
N ILE A 7 10.13 6.61 1.57
CA ILE A 7 8.76 6.13 1.50
C ILE A 7 8.62 5.18 0.32
N ALA A 8 8.10 4.00 0.59
CA ALA A 8 7.79 3.04 -0.46
C ALA A 8 6.29 2.85 -0.57
N VAL A 9 5.80 2.67 -1.78
CA VAL A 9 4.39 2.38 -2.03
C VAL A 9 4.30 0.95 -2.56
N PHE A 10 3.46 0.15 -1.92
CA PHE A 10 3.14 -1.18 -2.40
C PHE A 10 1.73 -1.15 -2.98
N ALA A 11 1.64 -1.13 -4.30
CA ALA A 11 0.38 -0.97 -5.00
C ALA A 11 -0.18 -2.30 -5.47
N GLY A 12 -1.47 -2.45 -5.40
CA GLY A 12 -2.15 -3.63 -5.88
C GLY A 12 -3.65 -3.55 -5.64
N SER A 13 -4.35 -4.58 -6.05
CA SER A 13 -5.79 -4.66 -5.82
C SER A 13 -6.12 -5.15 -4.42
N PHE A 14 -5.29 -6.03 -3.88
CA PHE A 14 -5.48 -6.62 -2.53
C PHE A 14 -6.91 -7.11 -2.30
N ASP A 15 -7.34 -8.03 -3.12
CA ASP A 15 -8.73 -8.45 -3.20
C ASP A 15 -8.88 -9.95 -2.91
N PRO A 16 -8.64 -10.42 -1.69
CA PRO A 16 -8.18 -9.70 -0.51
C PRO A 16 -6.65 -9.66 -0.36
N LEU A 17 -6.19 -8.98 0.69
CA LEU A 17 -4.80 -9.05 1.11
C LEU A 17 -4.46 -10.49 1.49
N THR A 18 -3.31 -10.98 1.05
CA THR A 18 -2.87 -12.35 1.34
C THR A 18 -1.71 -12.35 2.32
N ILE A 19 -1.35 -13.53 2.82
CA ILE A 19 -0.18 -13.71 3.67
C ILE A 19 1.09 -13.28 2.92
N GLY A 20 1.15 -13.55 1.61
CA GLY A 20 2.28 -13.10 0.79
C GLY A 20 2.41 -11.59 0.76
N HIS A 21 1.30 -10.88 0.60
CA HIS A 21 1.31 -9.42 0.64
C HIS A 21 1.76 -8.92 2.01
N TYR A 22 1.22 -9.51 3.06
CA TYR A 22 1.57 -9.14 4.43
C TYR A 22 3.07 -9.31 4.67
N ASP A 23 3.64 -10.42 4.23
CA ASP A 23 5.04 -10.72 4.39
C ASP A 23 5.92 -9.69 3.67
N ILE A 24 5.59 -9.37 2.42
CA ILE A 24 6.35 -8.39 1.64
C ILE A 24 6.33 -7.02 2.32
N VAL A 25 5.16 -6.57 2.75
CA VAL A 25 5.01 -5.26 3.37
C VAL A 25 5.78 -5.20 4.69
N THR A 26 5.65 -6.22 5.53
CA THR A 26 6.34 -6.23 6.81
C THR A 26 7.86 -6.28 6.65
N ARG A 27 8.36 -7.01 5.66
CA ARG A 27 9.81 -7.03 5.36
C ARG A 27 10.29 -5.67 4.86
N ALA A 28 9.46 -4.98 4.08
CA ALA A 28 9.82 -3.68 3.52
C ALA A 28 10.04 -2.64 4.62
N THR A 29 9.41 -2.79 5.78
CA THR A 29 9.60 -1.84 6.88
C THR A 29 11.03 -1.81 7.41
N SER A 30 11.83 -2.84 7.10
CA SER A 30 13.25 -2.85 7.47
C SER A 30 14.09 -1.94 6.60
N PHE A 31 13.59 -1.56 5.43
CA PHE A 31 14.35 -0.78 4.44
C PHE A 31 13.82 0.63 4.24
N PHE A 32 12.58 0.88 4.66
CA PHE A 32 11.92 2.16 4.41
C PHE A 32 11.38 2.73 5.71
N ASP A 33 11.34 4.05 5.80
CA ASP A 33 10.79 4.73 6.97
C ASP A 33 9.27 4.59 7.04
N GLU A 34 8.63 4.57 5.86
CA GLU A 34 7.20 4.40 5.77
C GLU A 34 6.87 3.54 4.56
N VAL A 35 5.89 2.67 4.72
CA VAL A 35 5.36 1.87 3.62
C VAL A 35 3.86 2.18 3.50
N ILE A 36 3.45 2.57 2.30
CA ILE A 36 2.05 2.85 2.01
C ILE A 36 1.50 1.69 1.19
N VAL A 37 0.53 0.99 1.74
CA VAL A 37 -0.20 -0.04 1.00
C VAL A 37 -1.30 0.69 0.22
N LEU A 38 -1.17 0.71 -1.09
CA LEU A 38 -2.08 1.44 -1.95
C LEU A 38 -3.05 0.49 -2.61
N VAL A 39 -4.30 0.53 -2.16
CA VAL A 39 -5.37 -0.28 -2.73
C VAL A 39 -5.87 0.43 -3.99
N ASN A 40 -5.67 -0.22 -5.13
CA ASN A 40 -6.09 0.33 -6.40
C ASN A 40 -7.62 0.24 -6.49
N SER A 41 -8.26 1.39 -6.63
CA SER A 41 -9.71 1.46 -6.65
C SER A 41 -10.31 1.51 -8.05
N ASN A 42 -9.51 1.28 -9.06
CA ASN A 42 -10.02 1.18 -10.43
C ASN A 42 -11.09 0.09 -10.48
N VAL A 43 -12.19 0.43 -11.10
CA VAL A 43 -13.34 -0.46 -11.16
C VAL A 43 -12.96 -1.74 -11.93
N SER A 44 -13.04 -2.87 -11.23
CA SER A 44 -12.91 -4.17 -11.85
C SER A 44 -14.24 -4.89 -11.69
N LYS A 45 -14.76 -5.43 -12.79
CA LYS A 45 -16.00 -6.21 -12.75
C LYS A 45 -15.84 -7.52 -12.00
N HIS A 46 -14.59 -7.89 -11.71
CA HIS A 46 -14.27 -9.19 -11.11
C HIS A 46 -13.75 -9.05 -9.67
N SER A 47 -13.88 -7.88 -9.07
CA SER A 47 -13.46 -7.69 -7.69
C SER A 47 -14.34 -8.52 -6.74
N LEU A 48 -13.70 -9.22 -5.80
CA LEU A 48 -14.42 -9.99 -4.78
C LEU A 48 -15.00 -9.10 -3.71
N PHE A 49 -14.26 -8.05 -3.36
CA PHE A 49 -14.62 -7.15 -2.28
C PHE A 49 -14.63 -5.70 -2.76
N SER A 50 -15.45 -4.88 -2.13
CA SER A 50 -15.46 -3.44 -2.40
C SER A 50 -14.11 -2.83 -2.00
N VAL A 51 -13.83 -1.63 -2.53
CA VAL A 51 -12.62 -0.90 -2.15
C VAL A 51 -12.59 -0.66 -0.64
N ASP A 52 -13.71 -0.24 -0.06
CA ASP A 52 -13.80 0.01 1.38
C ASP A 52 -13.48 -1.25 2.19
N ALA A 53 -14.00 -2.40 1.78
CA ALA A 53 -13.73 -3.66 2.46
C ALA A 53 -12.26 -4.04 2.35
N ARG A 54 -11.67 -3.86 1.16
CA ARG A 54 -10.25 -4.17 0.93
C ARG A 54 -9.35 -3.27 1.77
N VAL A 55 -9.66 -1.99 1.84
CA VAL A 55 -8.91 -1.04 2.68
C VAL A 55 -9.01 -1.43 4.15
N ARG A 56 -10.21 -1.74 4.62
CA ARG A 56 -10.41 -2.11 6.03
C ARG A 56 -9.68 -3.39 6.40
N MET A 57 -9.69 -4.38 5.52
CA MET A 57 -8.96 -5.63 5.76
C MET A 57 -7.46 -5.38 5.87
N ALA A 58 -6.92 -4.55 4.98
CA ALA A 58 -5.51 -4.21 5.03
C ALA A 58 -5.17 -3.40 6.27
N GLN A 59 -6.02 -2.43 6.63
CA GLN A 59 -5.81 -1.65 7.85
C GLN A 59 -5.80 -2.53 9.09
N ALA A 60 -6.70 -3.50 9.16
CA ALA A 60 -6.75 -4.43 10.28
C ALA A 60 -5.49 -5.29 10.36
N ALA A 61 -4.99 -5.74 9.20
CA ALA A 61 -3.79 -6.56 9.15
C ALA A 61 -2.55 -5.83 9.66
N PHE A 62 -2.45 -4.52 9.41
CA PHE A 62 -1.28 -3.73 9.77
C PHE A 62 -1.51 -2.78 10.96
N SER A 63 -2.58 -2.99 11.72
CA SER A 63 -3.00 -2.06 12.78
C SER A 63 -1.95 -1.86 13.87
N SER A 64 -1.06 -2.82 14.09
CA SER A 64 -0.02 -2.72 15.11
C SER A 64 1.27 -2.08 14.60
N MET A 65 1.33 -1.68 13.32
CA MET A 65 2.55 -1.19 12.70
C MET A 65 2.38 0.26 12.26
N ASP A 66 2.94 1.16 13.06
CA ASP A 66 2.77 2.61 12.85
C ASP A 66 3.39 3.11 11.55
N CYS A 67 4.39 2.43 11.04
CA CYS A 67 5.08 2.84 9.81
C CYS A 67 4.36 2.39 8.54
N ILE A 68 3.26 1.66 8.67
CA ILE A 68 2.49 1.20 7.53
C ILE A 68 1.16 1.96 7.48
N ARG A 69 0.91 2.55 6.32
CA ARG A 69 -0.32 3.30 6.06
C ARG A 69 -1.06 2.64 4.92
N VAL A 70 -2.38 2.57 4.99
CA VAL A 70 -3.22 1.99 3.93
C VAL A 70 -4.08 3.08 3.34
N GLU A 71 -4.04 3.21 2.02
CA GLU A 71 -4.84 4.19 1.31
C GLU A 71 -5.40 3.60 0.03
N SER A 72 -6.44 4.22 -0.50
CA SER A 72 -6.97 3.87 -1.81
C SER A 72 -6.76 5.03 -2.78
N PHE A 73 -6.67 4.72 -4.06
CA PHE A 73 -6.45 5.73 -5.08
C PHE A 73 -6.99 5.24 -6.41
N ASP A 74 -7.72 6.08 -7.11
CA ASP A 74 -8.35 5.71 -8.37
C ASP A 74 -7.60 6.24 -9.60
N GLY A 75 -6.48 6.92 -9.39
CA GLY A 75 -5.67 7.47 -10.46
C GLY A 75 -4.47 6.58 -10.79
N LEU A 76 -3.53 7.15 -11.50
CA LEU A 76 -2.29 6.46 -11.83
C LEU A 76 -1.40 6.36 -10.59
N THR A 77 -0.80 5.20 -10.41
CA THR A 77 0.10 4.96 -9.28
C THR A 77 1.24 5.99 -9.25
N VAL A 78 1.77 6.34 -10.41
CA VAL A 78 2.85 7.34 -10.51
C VAL A 78 2.41 8.68 -9.92
N SER A 79 1.16 9.08 -10.18
CA SER A 79 0.63 10.33 -9.62
C SER A 79 0.56 10.28 -8.11
N PHE A 80 0.21 9.12 -7.56
CA PHE A 80 0.17 8.94 -6.12
C PHE A 80 1.58 9.02 -5.52
N LEU A 81 2.56 8.38 -6.15
CA LEU A 81 3.95 8.44 -5.70
C LEU A 81 4.43 9.89 -5.59
N ASP A 82 4.14 10.67 -6.61
CA ASP A 82 4.51 12.08 -6.66
C ASP A 82 3.85 12.87 -5.52
N ARG A 83 2.58 12.61 -5.31
CA ARG A 83 1.77 13.29 -4.30
C ARG A 83 2.30 13.11 -2.88
N VAL A 84 2.76 11.90 -2.57
CA VAL A 84 3.24 11.57 -1.21
C VAL A 84 4.74 11.68 -1.07
N GLY A 85 5.45 11.97 -2.15
CA GLY A 85 6.90 12.07 -2.13
C GLY A 85 7.62 10.74 -2.04
N ALA A 86 6.98 9.67 -2.51
CA ALA A 86 7.58 8.34 -2.51
C ALA A 86 8.47 8.17 -3.74
N ARG A 87 9.59 7.50 -3.54
CA ARG A 87 10.56 7.22 -4.61
C ARG A 87 10.57 5.74 -5.02
N PHE A 88 9.96 4.90 -4.23
CA PHE A 88 10.05 3.45 -4.41
C PHE A 88 8.67 2.87 -4.59
N LEU A 89 8.54 2.05 -5.61
CA LEU A 89 7.31 1.31 -5.88
C LEU A 89 7.63 -0.17 -5.77
N ILE A 90 6.93 -0.84 -4.86
CA ILE A 90 7.04 -2.28 -4.70
C ILE A 90 5.86 -2.91 -5.40
N ARG A 91 6.11 -3.88 -6.24
CA ARG A 91 5.05 -4.62 -6.90
C ARG A 91 5.01 -6.04 -6.39
N GLY A 92 3.82 -6.44 -5.97
CA GLY A 92 3.55 -7.83 -5.70
C GLY A 92 3.09 -8.54 -6.98
N ILE A 93 3.31 -9.80 -7.04
CA ILE A 93 2.84 -10.62 -8.13
C ILE A 93 1.40 -11.08 -7.86
#